data_27bac5fa8a4c45b0ef150b657bbd30ff
#
_entry.id   27bac5fa8a4c45b0ef150b657bbd30ff
#
_cell.length_a   1.000
_cell.length_b   1.000
_cell.length_c   1.000
_cell.angle_alpha   90.00
_cell.angle_beta   90.00
_cell.angle_gamma   90.00
#
_symmetry.space_group_name_H-M   'P 1'
#
loop_
_entity.id
_entity.type
_entity.pdbx_description
1 polymer ?
#
loop_
_entity_poly.entity_id
_entity_poly.type
_entity_poly.pdbx_seq_one_letter_code
_entity_poly.pdbx_strand_id
1 'polypeptide(L)'
;MATQKQVKDFIAMVAPIAQEKAKGRRDWSLPSVCIAQCCCESAYGTSPKMKRANALLGVKVGKSKVHFGKAWKDKAYSTKTKECYDGKTYTNITDMFRAYDSVADAIEDYYDMLASCSRYRGCLRQDDPQACISAIKEGGYATAPDYVKTIMSIVKKNNLTRYDTVVTGKTAAAGGTIREYSLAMDGNDAISQNFKVKEFRCKDGSDKILIDVDFVRDRLQLIRDHFDAPVTINSAYRTPEYNTKVKGAKASYHLEGRAFDIVVKGHTPQEVARYAQTLGIRGIIRYNGFVHVDSREKTYWARDNGGKAVRVKGF
;
A
#
# COMPACT_ATOMS: atom_id res chain seq x y z
N MET A 1 -20.02 -8.98 -9.26
CA MET A 1 -18.75 -8.75 -8.51
C MET A 1 -17.81 -7.92 -9.38
N ALA A 2 -16.99 -7.05 -8.80
CA ALA A 2 -16.01 -6.31 -9.59
C ALA A 2 -14.96 -7.25 -10.18
N THR A 3 -14.53 -7.00 -11.42
CA THR A 3 -13.45 -7.75 -12.07
C THR A 3 -12.11 -7.45 -11.40
N GLN A 4 -11.13 -8.32 -11.57
CA GLN A 4 -9.79 -8.10 -11.00
C GLN A 4 -9.14 -6.80 -11.51
N LYS A 5 -9.40 -6.44 -12.77
CA LYS A 5 -8.97 -5.17 -13.35
C LYS A 5 -9.63 -3.97 -12.66
N GLN A 6 -10.95 -4.01 -12.48
CA GLN A 6 -11.69 -2.93 -11.78
C GLN A 6 -11.19 -2.73 -10.34
N VAL A 7 -10.89 -3.83 -9.61
CA VAL A 7 -10.32 -3.75 -8.26
C VAL A 7 -8.97 -3.02 -8.27
N LYS A 8 -8.07 -3.40 -9.19
CA LYS A 8 -6.75 -2.76 -9.32
C LYS A 8 -6.85 -1.29 -9.68
N ASP A 9 -7.64 -0.95 -10.70
CA ASP A 9 -7.81 0.41 -11.19
C ASP A 9 -8.41 1.31 -10.09
N PHE A 10 -9.38 0.80 -9.33
CA PHE A 10 -9.97 1.55 -8.22
C PHE A 10 -8.98 1.80 -7.09
N ILE A 11 -8.21 0.79 -6.66
CA ILE A 11 -7.18 0.96 -5.64
C ILE A 11 -6.10 1.94 -6.11
N ALA A 12 -5.66 1.84 -7.36
CA ALA A 12 -4.68 2.76 -7.95
C ALA A 12 -5.16 4.22 -7.93
N MET A 13 -6.47 4.44 -8.09
CA MET A 13 -7.08 5.77 -8.01
C MET A 13 -7.13 6.30 -6.56
N VAL A 14 -7.60 5.50 -5.60
CA VAL A 14 -7.86 5.99 -4.24
C VAL A 14 -6.63 5.99 -3.33
N ALA A 15 -5.68 5.08 -3.54
CA ALA A 15 -4.54 4.91 -2.63
C ALA A 15 -3.63 6.15 -2.54
N PRO A 16 -3.20 6.79 -3.64
CA PRO A 16 -2.39 8.01 -3.55
C PRO A 16 -3.13 9.14 -2.84
N ILE A 17 -4.45 9.25 -3.03
CA ILE A 17 -5.27 10.27 -2.36
C ILE A 17 -5.33 9.97 -0.85
N ALA A 18 -5.62 8.73 -0.46
CA ALA A 18 -5.67 8.35 0.95
C ALA A 18 -4.32 8.58 1.67
N GLN A 19 -3.20 8.29 1.00
CA GLN A 19 -1.87 8.57 1.53
C GLN A 19 -1.59 10.07 1.66
N GLU A 20 -1.91 10.87 0.63
CA GLU A 20 -1.74 12.31 0.66
C GLU A 20 -2.54 12.94 1.79
N LYS A 21 -3.83 12.58 1.93
CA LYS A 21 -4.74 13.12 2.94
C LYS A 21 -4.43 12.66 4.37
N ALA A 22 -3.79 11.51 4.55
CA ALA A 22 -3.33 11.05 5.85
C ALA A 22 -1.98 11.67 6.27
N LYS A 23 -1.12 11.97 5.30
CA LYS A 23 0.24 12.46 5.53
C LYS A 23 0.26 13.80 6.25
N GLY A 24 1.09 13.89 7.30
CA GLY A 24 1.27 15.13 8.07
C GLY A 24 0.15 15.47 9.05
N ARG A 25 -0.91 14.67 9.13
CA ARG A 25 -1.94 14.84 10.15
C ARG A 25 -1.41 14.43 11.52
N ARG A 26 -1.65 15.25 12.54
CA ARG A 26 -1.36 14.89 13.92
C ARG A 26 -2.17 13.68 14.37
N ASP A 27 -3.46 13.68 14.02
CA ASP A 27 -4.44 12.66 14.37
C ASP A 27 -4.76 11.82 13.10
N TRP A 28 -3.74 11.13 12.61
CA TRP A 28 -3.83 10.28 11.41
C TRP A 28 -4.54 8.95 11.69
N SER A 29 -5.15 8.40 10.67
CA SER A 29 -5.63 7.02 10.61
C SER A 29 -5.01 6.30 9.40
N LEU A 30 -5.03 4.97 9.42
CA LEU A 30 -4.32 4.15 8.43
C LEU A 30 -4.91 4.28 7.02
N PRO A 31 -4.11 4.65 6.01
CA PRO A 31 -4.51 4.60 4.60
C PRO A 31 -5.08 3.25 4.17
N SER A 32 -4.49 2.14 4.61
CA SER A 32 -4.98 0.78 4.30
C SER A 32 -6.43 0.57 4.69
N VAL A 33 -6.82 1.06 5.85
CA VAL A 33 -8.20 0.96 6.37
C VAL A 33 -9.13 1.86 5.55
N CYS A 34 -8.75 3.10 5.30
CA CYS A 34 -9.51 4.02 4.45
C CYS A 34 -9.74 3.44 3.06
N ILE A 35 -8.69 2.95 2.39
CA ILE A 35 -8.76 2.33 1.05
C ILE A 35 -9.71 1.11 1.07
N ALA A 36 -9.59 0.24 2.08
CA ALA A 36 -10.44 -0.94 2.20
C ALA A 36 -11.91 -0.58 2.42
N GLN A 37 -12.20 0.46 3.22
CA GLN A 37 -13.55 0.98 3.37
C GLN A 37 -14.07 1.59 2.06
N CYS A 38 -13.26 2.38 1.34
CA CYS A 38 -13.62 2.87 0.00
C CYS A 38 -14.00 1.72 -0.94
N CYS A 39 -13.22 0.63 -0.95
CA CYS A 39 -13.51 -0.56 -1.75
C CYS A 39 -14.84 -1.21 -1.37
N CYS A 40 -15.09 -1.38 -0.07
CA CYS A 40 -16.29 -2.02 0.46
C CYS A 40 -17.55 -1.18 0.17
N GLU A 41 -17.55 0.07 0.60
CA GLU A 41 -18.71 0.97 0.58
C GLU A 41 -19.12 1.39 -0.84
N SER A 42 -18.16 1.50 -1.75
CA SER A 42 -18.41 1.89 -3.13
C SER A 42 -18.52 0.71 -4.11
N ALA A 43 -18.40 -0.55 -3.61
CA ALA A 43 -18.27 -1.74 -4.47
C ALA A 43 -17.18 -1.54 -5.54
N TYR A 44 -15.99 -1.12 -5.09
CA TYR A 44 -14.86 -0.79 -5.97
C TYR A 44 -15.22 0.28 -7.03
N GLY A 45 -15.89 1.34 -6.60
CA GLY A 45 -16.26 2.46 -7.48
C GLY A 45 -17.42 2.19 -8.43
N THR A 46 -18.02 0.99 -8.41
CA THR A 46 -19.10 0.63 -9.33
C THR A 46 -20.48 1.02 -8.82
N SER A 47 -20.62 1.34 -7.54
CA SER A 47 -21.92 1.67 -6.96
C SER A 47 -22.52 2.96 -7.55
N PRO A 48 -23.87 3.05 -7.68
CA PRO A 48 -24.53 4.28 -8.13
C PRO A 48 -24.20 5.50 -7.25
N LYS A 49 -23.98 5.29 -5.96
CA LYS A 49 -23.60 6.35 -4.99
C LYS A 49 -22.27 6.99 -5.39
N MET A 50 -21.27 6.17 -5.72
CA MET A 50 -19.97 6.66 -6.16
C MET A 50 -20.09 7.47 -7.45
N LYS A 51 -20.79 6.95 -8.44
CA LYS A 51 -20.90 7.57 -9.78
C LYS A 51 -21.63 8.91 -9.76
N ARG A 52 -22.57 9.10 -8.83
CA ARG A 52 -23.43 10.29 -8.78
C ARG A 52 -22.96 11.35 -7.79
N ALA A 53 -22.26 10.95 -6.76
CA ALA A 53 -22.04 11.81 -5.58
C ALA A 53 -20.61 11.76 -5.04
N ASN A 54 -19.68 11.06 -5.68
CA ASN A 54 -18.34 10.76 -5.15
C ASN A 54 -18.36 10.22 -3.71
N ALA A 55 -19.46 9.54 -3.31
CA ALA A 55 -19.71 9.10 -1.95
C ALA A 55 -19.10 7.72 -1.70
N LEU A 56 -17.76 7.68 -1.56
CA LEU A 56 -17.01 6.44 -1.39
C LEU A 56 -17.23 5.79 -0.03
N LEU A 57 -17.40 6.59 1.02
CA LEU A 57 -17.27 6.17 2.41
C LEU A 57 -18.59 6.20 3.18
N GLY A 58 -19.69 6.50 2.52
CA GLY A 58 -21.02 6.43 3.12
C GLY A 58 -21.22 7.34 4.35
N VAL A 59 -20.54 8.50 4.40
CA VAL A 59 -20.68 9.44 5.52
C VAL A 59 -22.09 10.04 5.51
N LYS A 60 -22.81 9.88 6.62
CA LYS A 60 -24.17 10.43 6.79
C LYS A 60 -24.12 11.92 7.06
N VAL A 61 -25.13 12.66 6.58
CA VAL A 61 -25.28 14.09 6.88
C VAL A 61 -25.54 14.31 8.38
N GLY A 62 -26.34 13.42 8.99
CA GLY A 62 -26.78 13.55 10.37
C GLY A 62 -27.78 14.71 10.60
N LYS A 63 -28.48 14.70 11.73
CA LYS A 63 -29.49 15.73 12.06
C LYS A 63 -28.89 17.13 12.21
N SER A 64 -27.69 17.22 12.79
CA SER A 64 -27.00 18.48 13.11
C SER A 64 -26.15 19.05 11.97
N LYS A 65 -26.06 18.38 10.82
CA LYS A 65 -25.23 18.80 9.65
C LYS A 65 -23.82 19.26 10.04
N VAL A 66 -23.16 18.52 10.91
CA VAL A 66 -21.83 18.88 11.44
C VAL A 66 -20.80 18.89 10.33
N HIS A 67 -20.04 19.98 10.19
CA HIS A 67 -18.85 20.05 9.36
C HIS A 67 -17.62 19.58 10.17
N PHE A 68 -16.94 18.55 9.70
CA PHE A 68 -15.71 18.04 10.33
C PHE A 68 -14.48 18.83 9.88
N GLY A 69 -14.54 19.37 8.65
CA GLY A 69 -13.55 20.21 8.00
C GLY A 69 -14.19 21.08 6.92
N LYS A 70 -13.42 21.45 5.89
CA LYS A 70 -13.86 22.30 4.78
C LYS A 70 -14.23 21.54 3.50
N ALA A 71 -14.01 20.24 3.47
CA ALA A 71 -14.15 19.43 2.24
C ALA A 71 -15.62 19.20 1.85
N TRP A 72 -16.52 19.03 2.81
CA TRP A 72 -17.95 18.90 2.53
C TRP A 72 -18.62 20.27 2.39
N LYS A 73 -19.37 20.47 1.28
CA LYS A 73 -20.04 21.75 0.93
C LYS A 73 -21.56 21.59 0.92
N ASP A 74 -22.12 20.98 1.97
CA ASP A 74 -23.57 20.78 2.20
C ASP A 74 -24.31 20.00 1.11
N LYS A 75 -23.61 19.46 0.10
CA LYS A 75 -24.21 18.60 -0.92
C LYS A 75 -24.59 17.25 -0.31
N ALA A 76 -25.78 16.79 -0.61
CA ALA A 76 -26.28 15.54 -0.08
C ALA A 76 -27.13 14.79 -1.12
N TYR A 77 -27.27 13.48 -0.91
CA TYR A 77 -28.20 12.66 -1.68
C TYR A 77 -28.92 11.67 -0.75
N SER A 78 -30.17 11.36 -1.10
CA SER A 78 -31.00 10.39 -0.39
C SER A 78 -30.87 9.02 -1.02
N THR A 79 -30.74 7.97 -0.22
CA THR A 79 -30.71 6.59 -0.72
C THR A 79 -31.20 5.60 0.33
N LYS A 80 -31.74 4.48 -0.14
CA LYS A 80 -32.07 3.34 0.72
C LYS A 80 -30.78 2.66 1.19
N THR A 81 -30.71 2.33 2.46
CA THR A 81 -29.62 1.56 3.08
C THR A 81 -30.19 0.51 4.02
N LYS A 82 -29.37 -0.48 4.39
CA LYS A 82 -29.73 -1.54 5.33
C LYS A 82 -28.94 -1.33 6.61
N GLU A 83 -29.63 -1.33 7.73
CA GLU A 83 -29.03 -1.23 9.06
C GLU A 83 -29.36 -2.48 9.88
N CYS A 84 -28.43 -2.91 10.72
CA CYS A 84 -28.57 -4.09 11.58
C CYS A 84 -28.28 -3.66 13.04
N TYR A 85 -29.32 -3.32 13.79
CA TYR A 85 -29.16 -2.79 15.16
C TYR A 85 -29.07 -3.88 16.25
N ASP A 86 -29.63 -5.06 15.98
CA ASP A 86 -29.68 -6.21 16.90
C ASP A 86 -28.64 -7.29 16.58
N GLY A 87 -27.81 -7.06 15.56
CA GLY A 87 -26.83 -8.02 15.10
C GLY A 87 -27.40 -9.21 14.30
N LYS A 88 -28.72 -9.23 14.03
CA LYS A 88 -29.43 -10.34 13.37
C LYS A 88 -30.32 -9.89 12.23
N THR A 89 -31.08 -8.80 12.42
CA THR A 89 -32.14 -8.38 11.51
C THR A 89 -31.73 -7.11 10.75
N TYR A 90 -31.83 -7.17 9.42
CA TYR A 90 -31.58 -6.00 8.58
C TYR A 90 -32.86 -5.23 8.29
N THR A 91 -32.87 -3.95 8.68
CA THR A 91 -33.99 -3.03 8.42
C THR A 91 -33.62 -2.09 7.24
N ASN A 92 -34.51 -1.97 6.27
CA ASN A 92 -34.35 -1.00 5.17
C ASN A 92 -34.78 0.38 5.68
N ILE A 93 -33.88 1.35 5.60
CA ILE A 93 -34.19 2.76 5.91
C ILE A 93 -33.78 3.65 4.73
N THR A 94 -34.35 4.84 4.67
CA THR A 94 -33.88 5.90 3.77
C THR A 94 -33.11 6.92 4.59
N ASP A 95 -31.89 7.23 4.17
CA ASP A 95 -31.02 8.17 4.89
C ASP A 95 -30.32 9.13 3.93
N MET A 96 -29.84 10.24 4.47
CA MET A 96 -29.12 11.28 3.75
C MET A 96 -27.63 11.11 3.91
N PHE A 97 -26.95 11.01 2.80
CA PHE A 97 -25.49 10.85 2.74
C PHE A 97 -24.85 12.07 2.10
N ARG A 98 -23.61 12.37 2.52
CA ARG A 98 -22.82 13.46 1.95
C ARG A 98 -22.46 13.17 0.50
N ALA A 99 -22.53 14.20 -0.32
CA ALA A 99 -22.07 14.23 -1.70
C ALA A 99 -20.89 15.20 -1.80
N TYR A 100 -19.93 14.89 -2.66
CA TYR A 100 -18.68 15.64 -2.76
C TYR A 100 -18.39 16.05 -4.20
N ASP A 101 -17.59 17.11 -4.36
CA ASP A 101 -17.15 17.58 -5.68
C ASP A 101 -16.10 16.63 -6.27
N SER A 102 -15.30 15.99 -5.40
CA SER A 102 -14.28 15.04 -5.81
C SER A 102 -14.13 13.86 -4.83
N VAL A 103 -13.45 12.81 -5.30
CA VAL A 103 -13.01 11.69 -4.45
C VAL A 103 -12.07 12.16 -3.34
N ALA A 104 -11.23 13.16 -3.63
CA ALA A 104 -10.30 13.71 -2.66
C ALA A 104 -11.03 14.41 -1.51
N ASP A 105 -12.11 15.15 -1.80
CA ASP A 105 -12.93 15.78 -0.76
C ASP A 105 -13.64 14.75 0.12
N ALA A 106 -14.10 13.64 -0.46
CA ALA A 106 -14.73 12.56 0.31
C ALA A 106 -13.73 11.90 1.29
N ILE A 107 -12.51 11.68 0.87
CA ILE A 107 -11.46 11.10 1.71
C ILE A 107 -10.97 12.10 2.76
N GLU A 108 -10.86 13.37 2.41
CA GLU A 108 -10.52 14.45 3.37
C GLU A 108 -11.54 14.55 4.48
N ASP A 109 -12.83 14.67 4.15
CA ASP A 109 -13.93 14.77 5.11
C ASP A 109 -14.02 13.53 6.01
N TYR A 110 -13.71 12.36 5.49
CA TYR A 110 -13.63 11.12 6.27
C TYR A 110 -12.52 11.18 7.33
N TYR A 111 -11.31 11.61 6.98
CA TYR A 111 -10.23 11.77 7.95
C TYR A 111 -10.54 12.86 8.97
N ASP A 112 -11.16 13.96 8.54
CA ASP A 112 -11.60 15.03 9.43
C ASP A 112 -12.67 14.52 10.41
N MET A 113 -13.61 13.68 9.97
CA MET A 113 -14.61 13.03 10.82
C MET A 113 -13.95 12.14 11.88
N LEU A 114 -13.01 11.29 11.49
CA LEU A 114 -12.31 10.40 12.42
C LEU A 114 -11.53 11.19 13.47
N ALA A 115 -10.86 12.28 13.07
CA ALA A 115 -10.09 13.14 13.96
C ALA A 115 -10.97 13.97 14.91
N SER A 116 -12.13 14.44 14.44
CA SER A 116 -13.01 15.36 15.19
C SER A 116 -13.97 14.66 16.14
N CYS A 117 -14.42 13.44 15.81
CA CYS A 117 -15.41 12.72 16.62
C CYS A 117 -14.74 11.88 17.71
N SER A 118 -15.01 12.18 18.98
CA SER A 118 -14.45 11.50 20.15
C SER A 118 -14.66 9.97 20.11
N ARG A 119 -15.78 9.51 19.56
CA ARG A 119 -16.12 8.08 19.43
C ARG A 119 -15.18 7.29 18.53
N TYR A 120 -14.42 7.96 17.63
CA TYR A 120 -13.44 7.34 16.77
C TYR A 120 -12.00 7.49 17.26
N ARG A 121 -11.76 8.11 18.42
CA ARG A 121 -10.41 8.38 18.94
C ARG A 121 -9.53 7.14 19.02
N GLY A 122 -10.12 5.98 19.31
CA GLY A 122 -9.41 4.70 19.36
C GLY A 122 -8.78 4.23 18.06
N CYS A 123 -9.22 4.76 16.91
CA CYS A 123 -8.63 4.40 15.60
C CYS A 123 -7.44 5.29 15.21
N LEU A 124 -7.20 6.39 15.95
CA LEU A 124 -6.15 7.35 15.59
C LEU A 124 -4.78 6.85 16.07
N ARG A 125 -3.76 7.09 15.25
CA ARG A 125 -2.37 6.69 15.50
C ARG A 125 -2.17 5.19 15.79
N GLN A 126 -3.11 4.38 15.33
CA GLN A 126 -2.95 2.91 15.34
C GLN A 126 -2.03 2.49 14.19
N ASP A 127 -1.17 1.52 14.45
CA ASP A 127 -0.30 0.91 13.44
C ASP A 127 -0.77 -0.51 13.03
N ASP A 128 -1.80 -1.01 13.70
CA ASP A 128 -2.49 -2.27 13.37
C ASP A 128 -3.85 -1.98 12.70
N PRO A 129 -4.05 -2.39 11.44
CA PRO A 129 -5.33 -2.23 10.75
C PRO A 129 -6.50 -2.92 11.44
N GLN A 130 -6.27 -4.04 12.14
CA GLN A 130 -7.31 -4.75 12.86
C GLN A 130 -7.81 -3.90 14.05
N ALA A 131 -6.90 -3.34 14.83
CA ALA A 131 -7.24 -2.46 15.95
C ALA A 131 -7.94 -1.17 15.45
N CYS A 132 -7.41 -0.58 14.37
CA CYS A 132 -7.98 0.61 13.76
C CYS A 132 -9.43 0.42 13.31
N ILE A 133 -9.73 -0.62 12.51
CA ILE A 133 -11.09 -0.85 12.01
C ILE A 133 -12.04 -1.31 13.10
N SER A 134 -11.56 -2.03 14.13
CA SER A 134 -12.37 -2.39 15.29
C SER A 134 -12.85 -1.15 16.05
N ALA A 135 -11.96 -0.21 16.32
CA ALA A 135 -12.32 1.07 16.97
C ALA A 135 -13.28 1.92 16.12
N ILE A 136 -13.14 1.91 14.79
CA ILE A 136 -14.08 2.59 13.87
C ILE A 136 -15.48 1.95 13.98
N LYS A 137 -15.58 0.62 13.99
CA LYS A 137 -16.85 -0.09 14.16
C LYS A 137 -17.48 0.17 15.54
N GLU A 138 -16.70 0.06 16.61
CA GLU A 138 -17.14 0.35 17.99
C GLU A 138 -17.63 1.78 18.13
N GLY A 139 -17.05 2.73 17.42
CA GLY A 139 -17.52 4.11 17.30
C GLY A 139 -18.84 4.25 16.53
N GLY A 140 -19.43 3.16 16.04
CA GLY A 140 -20.74 3.15 15.40
C GLY A 140 -20.70 3.54 13.91
N TYR A 141 -19.58 3.33 13.22
CA TYR A 141 -19.49 3.60 11.78
C TYR A 141 -20.33 2.62 10.96
N ALA A 142 -20.35 1.35 11.35
CA ALA A 142 -21.12 0.31 10.68
C ALA A 142 -21.79 -0.61 11.70
N THR A 143 -23.01 -1.04 11.36
CA THR A 143 -23.84 -1.92 12.21
C THR A 143 -23.67 -3.40 11.88
N ALA A 144 -23.14 -3.76 10.70
CA ALA A 144 -22.98 -5.14 10.26
C ALA A 144 -22.02 -5.93 11.17
N PRO A 145 -22.42 -7.13 11.66
CA PRO A 145 -21.60 -7.93 12.58
C PRO A 145 -20.24 -8.32 12.02
N ASP A 146 -20.17 -8.62 10.74
CA ASP A 146 -18.99 -9.09 10.03
C ASP A 146 -18.15 -7.98 9.39
N TYR A 147 -18.48 -6.71 9.68
CA TYR A 147 -17.83 -5.55 9.04
C TYR A 147 -16.30 -5.57 9.16
N VAL A 148 -15.77 -5.77 10.37
CA VAL A 148 -14.32 -5.83 10.61
C VAL A 148 -13.68 -6.96 9.79
N LYS A 149 -14.29 -8.16 9.79
CA LYS A 149 -13.81 -9.30 9.01
C LYS A 149 -13.78 -9.00 7.51
N THR A 150 -14.81 -8.33 7.01
CA THR A 150 -14.92 -7.93 5.61
C THR A 150 -13.81 -6.95 5.22
N ILE A 151 -13.62 -5.87 5.99
CA ILE A 151 -12.57 -4.88 5.74
C ILE A 151 -11.19 -5.51 5.81
N MET A 152 -10.91 -6.34 6.84
CA MET A 152 -9.63 -7.02 6.96
C MET A 152 -9.35 -8.02 5.84
N SER A 153 -10.39 -8.67 5.30
CA SER A 153 -10.25 -9.51 4.12
C SER A 153 -9.80 -8.69 2.89
N ILE A 154 -10.36 -7.47 2.71
CA ILE A 154 -9.96 -6.56 1.62
C ILE A 154 -8.53 -6.08 1.82
N VAL A 155 -8.15 -5.68 3.05
CA VAL A 155 -6.78 -5.27 3.40
C VAL A 155 -5.78 -6.36 3.04
N LYS A 156 -6.02 -7.59 3.50
CA LYS A 156 -5.12 -8.74 3.26
C LYS A 156 -5.06 -9.13 1.78
N LYS A 157 -6.22 -9.30 1.13
CA LYS A 157 -6.30 -9.74 -0.27
C LYS A 157 -5.58 -8.79 -1.22
N ASN A 158 -5.60 -7.49 -0.93
CA ASN A 158 -5.02 -6.47 -1.79
C ASN A 158 -3.70 -5.90 -1.23
N ASN A 159 -3.14 -6.49 -0.16
CA ASN A 159 -1.90 -6.04 0.49
C ASN A 159 -1.88 -4.51 0.74
N LEU A 160 -2.96 -3.99 1.37
CA LEU A 160 -3.14 -2.54 1.51
C LEU A 160 -2.25 -1.91 2.59
N THR A 161 -1.73 -2.68 3.54
CA THR A 161 -0.82 -2.18 4.60
C THR A 161 0.43 -1.49 4.06
N ARG A 162 0.81 -1.83 2.82
CA ARG A 162 1.91 -1.17 2.11
C ARG A 162 1.73 0.35 1.96
N TYR A 163 0.50 0.84 2.04
CA TYR A 163 0.19 2.27 1.93
C TYR A 163 0.29 3.02 3.27
N ASP A 164 0.47 2.32 4.40
CA ASP A 164 0.47 2.91 5.73
C ASP A 164 1.79 3.59 6.12
N THR A 165 2.86 3.33 5.36
CA THR A 165 4.21 3.84 5.64
C THR A 165 4.29 5.37 5.72
N VAL A 166 3.38 6.07 5.06
CA VAL A 166 3.35 7.55 5.02
C VAL A 166 2.93 8.18 6.36
N VAL A 167 2.24 7.42 7.22
CA VAL A 167 1.74 7.89 8.52
C VAL A 167 2.45 7.23 9.69
N THR A 168 2.77 5.94 9.57
CA THR A 168 3.41 5.20 10.66
C THR A 168 4.89 5.58 10.84
N GLY A 169 5.49 6.23 9.81
CA GLY A 169 6.94 6.43 9.78
C GLY A 169 7.72 5.11 9.78
N LYS A 170 7.01 4.00 9.93
CA LYS A 170 7.54 2.67 9.70
C LYS A 170 7.72 2.54 8.18
N THR A 171 8.76 3.21 7.64
CA THR A 171 9.48 2.60 6.53
C THR A 171 9.63 1.14 6.95
N ALA A 172 9.28 0.19 6.07
CA ALA A 172 9.64 -1.21 6.30
C ALA A 172 10.97 -1.19 7.04
N ALA A 173 10.98 -1.68 8.28
CA ALA A 173 12.06 -1.40 9.23
C ALA A 173 13.37 -1.56 8.48
N ALA A 174 14.29 -0.63 8.63
CA ALA A 174 15.65 -0.83 8.18
C ALA A 174 16.11 -2.12 8.87
N GLY A 175 16.20 -3.23 8.09
CA GLY A 175 16.21 -4.59 8.61
C GLY A 175 14.86 -5.26 8.42
N GLY A 176 14.33 -5.31 7.17
CA GLY A 176 13.12 -6.05 6.80
C GLY A 176 13.22 -7.51 7.22
N THR A 177 12.08 -8.20 7.36
CA THR A 177 12.06 -9.61 7.77
C THR A 177 12.79 -10.46 6.73
N ILE A 178 14.09 -10.71 6.97
CA ILE A 178 14.86 -11.63 6.15
C ILE A 178 14.38 -13.04 6.45
N ARG A 179 13.89 -13.72 5.41
CA ARG A 179 13.53 -15.13 5.49
C ARG A 179 14.44 -15.97 4.64
N GLU A 180 14.79 -17.13 5.17
CA GLU A 180 15.49 -18.16 4.44
C GLU A 180 14.48 -19.09 3.77
N TYR A 181 14.75 -19.43 2.51
CA TYR A 181 13.96 -20.33 1.68
C TYR A 181 14.86 -21.36 1.01
N SER A 182 14.28 -22.51 0.69
CA SER A 182 14.86 -23.54 -0.18
C SER A 182 14.30 -23.38 -1.60
N LEU A 183 15.16 -23.30 -2.59
CA LEU A 183 14.73 -23.27 -4.00
C LEU A 183 13.91 -24.51 -4.36
N ALA A 184 14.35 -25.67 -3.89
CA ALA A 184 13.70 -26.94 -4.16
C ALA A 184 12.33 -27.06 -3.50
N MET A 185 12.20 -26.61 -2.25
CA MET A 185 10.97 -26.77 -1.47
C MET A 185 9.98 -25.62 -1.70
N ASP A 186 10.49 -24.37 -1.69
CA ASP A 186 9.68 -23.17 -1.61
C ASP A 186 9.66 -22.37 -2.93
N GLY A 187 10.40 -22.81 -3.94
CA GLY A 187 10.66 -22.04 -5.16
C GLY A 187 9.41 -21.52 -5.88
N ASN A 188 8.28 -22.22 -5.76
CA ASN A 188 7.00 -21.81 -6.36
C ASN A 188 6.12 -20.97 -5.43
N ASP A 189 6.51 -20.79 -4.16
CA ASP A 189 5.75 -20.02 -3.20
C ASP A 189 5.72 -18.54 -3.58
N ALA A 190 4.57 -17.90 -3.35
CA ALA A 190 4.38 -16.50 -3.62
C ALA A 190 4.91 -15.66 -2.44
N ILE A 191 5.85 -14.76 -2.70
CA ILE A 191 6.25 -13.71 -1.76
C ILE A 191 5.23 -12.57 -1.78
N SER A 192 4.76 -12.21 -2.98
CA SER A 192 3.72 -11.22 -3.19
C SER A 192 2.89 -11.60 -4.42
N GLN A 193 1.95 -10.75 -4.83
CA GLN A 193 1.03 -11.04 -5.94
C GLN A 193 1.76 -11.44 -7.25
N ASN A 194 2.91 -10.82 -7.52
CA ASN A 194 3.63 -10.99 -8.79
C ASN A 194 5.03 -11.58 -8.64
N PHE A 195 5.48 -11.89 -7.44
CA PHE A 195 6.82 -12.40 -7.18
C PHE A 195 6.79 -13.74 -6.45
N LYS A 196 7.59 -14.70 -6.97
CA LYS A 196 7.80 -16.04 -6.38
C LYS A 196 9.21 -16.18 -5.85
N VAL A 197 9.42 -17.04 -4.87
CA VAL A 197 10.72 -17.31 -4.23
C VAL A 197 11.83 -17.58 -5.25
N LYS A 198 11.57 -18.42 -6.27
CA LYS A 198 12.57 -18.79 -7.30
C LYS A 198 13.15 -17.64 -8.10
N GLU A 199 12.47 -16.47 -8.14
CA GLU A 199 12.96 -15.29 -8.86
C GLU A 199 14.15 -14.64 -8.15
N PHE A 200 14.29 -14.89 -6.84
CA PHE A 200 15.34 -14.32 -5.99
C PHE A 200 16.55 -15.24 -5.78
N ARG A 201 16.59 -16.39 -6.45
CA ARG A 201 17.68 -17.36 -6.33
C ARG A 201 19.04 -16.80 -6.75
N CYS A 202 20.09 -17.31 -6.13
CA CYS A 202 21.44 -17.09 -6.61
C CYS A 202 21.67 -17.80 -7.97
N LYS A 203 22.45 -17.18 -8.84
CA LYS A 203 22.74 -17.74 -10.19
C LYS A 203 23.78 -18.86 -10.18
N ASP A 204 24.33 -19.21 -9.03
CA ASP A 204 25.25 -20.34 -8.87
C ASP A 204 24.52 -21.68 -8.72
N GLY A 205 23.18 -21.66 -8.65
CA GLY A 205 22.37 -22.86 -8.50
C GLY A 205 22.21 -23.36 -7.07
N SER A 206 22.68 -22.61 -6.07
CA SER A 206 22.49 -22.95 -4.66
C SER A 206 21.01 -23.00 -4.28
N ASP A 207 20.65 -23.91 -3.38
CA ASP A 207 19.28 -24.10 -2.90
C ASP A 207 18.84 -22.99 -1.95
N LYS A 208 19.76 -22.51 -1.13
CA LYS A 208 19.51 -21.46 -0.15
C LYS A 208 19.21 -20.13 -0.82
N ILE A 209 18.11 -19.47 -0.37
CA ILE A 209 17.73 -18.12 -0.81
C ILE A 209 17.41 -17.30 0.44
N LEU A 210 18.02 -16.12 0.60
CA LEU A 210 17.62 -15.11 1.58
C LEU A 210 16.82 -14.01 0.88
N ILE A 211 15.69 -13.60 1.47
CA ILE A 211 14.82 -12.58 0.88
C ILE A 211 14.32 -11.63 1.99
N ASP A 212 14.52 -10.33 1.80
CA ASP A 212 13.80 -9.29 2.52
C ASP A 212 12.34 -9.26 2.02
N VAL A 213 11.48 -10.03 2.69
CA VAL A 213 10.09 -10.25 2.24
C VAL A 213 9.26 -8.97 2.34
N ASP A 214 9.55 -8.13 3.30
CA ASP A 214 8.81 -6.86 3.47
C ASP A 214 9.20 -5.88 2.36
N PHE A 215 10.48 -5.82 1.99
CA PHE A 215 10.92 -5.00 0.87
C PHE A 215 10.28 -5.45 -0.47
N VAL A 216 10.18 -6.76 -0.70
CA VAL A 216 9.51 -7.29 -1.89
C VAL A 216 8.03 -6.90 -1.90
N ARG A 217 7.33 -7.06 -0.79
CA ARG A 217 5.89 -6.76 -0.67
C ARG A 217 5.58 -5.27 -0.76
N ASP A 218 6.40 -4.46 -0.09
CA ASP A 218 6.11 -3.05 0.16
C ASP A 218 6.83 -2.09 -0.80
N ARG A 219 7.78 -2.58 -1.60
CA ARG A 219 8.54 -1.77 -2.56
C ARG A 219 8.55 -2.36 -3.96
N LEU A 220 9.03 -3.60 -4.15
CA LEU A 220 9.09 -4.20 -5.49
C LEU A 220 7.70 -4.41 -6.09
N GLN A 221 6.74 -4.85 -5.26
CA GLN A 221 5.35 -4.98 -5.70
C GLN A 221 4.75 -3.63 -6.12
N LEU A 222 5.05 -2.54 -5.39
CA LEU A 222 4.59 -1.20 -5.77
C LEU A 222 5.20 -0.73 -7.10
N ILE A 223 6.48 -1.02 -7.34
CA ILE A 223 7.12 -0.74 -8.64
C ILE A 223 6.40 -1.51 -9.75
N ARG A 224 6.13 -2.80 -9.53
CA ARG A 224 5.39 -3.64 -10.47
C ARG A 224 3.98 -3.12 -10.77
N ASP A 225 3.27 -2.68 -9.73
CA ASP A 225 1.90 -2.17 -9.83
C ASP A 225 1.85 -0.81 -10.54
N HIS A 226 2.79 0.09 -10.23
CA HIS A 226 2.83 1.43 -10.82
C HIS A 226 3.05 1.42 -12.33
N PHE A 227 4.01 0.63 -12.77
CA PHE A 227 4.33 0.55 -14.20
C PHE A 227 3.42 -0.40 -14.98
N ASP A 228 2.57 -1.15 -14.31
CA ASP A 228 1.74 -2.24 -14.88
C ASP A 228 2.50 -3.13 -15.86
N ALA A 229 3.80 -3.33 -15.62
CA ALA A 229 4.74 -4.01 -16.49
C ALA A 229 5.57 -5.05 -15.74
N PRO A 230 5.93 -6.20 -16.34
CA PRO A 230 6.77 -7.20 -15.71
C PRO A 230 8.06 -6.60 -15.16
N VAL A 231 8.37 -6.96 -13.90
CA VAL A 231 9.65 -6.66 -13.25
C VAL A 231 10.49 -7.92 -13.26
N THR A 232 11.63 -7.86 -13.91
CA THR A 232 12.59 -8.97 -13.93
C THR A 232 13.64 -8.74 -12.84
N ILE A 233 13.87 -9.76 -12.01
CA ILE A 233 14.93 -9.76 -11.00
C ILE A 233 16.21 -10.29 -11.65
N ASN A 234 17.11 -9.40 -12.02
CA ASN A 234 18.39 -9.76 -12.64
C ASN A 234 19.36 -10.38 -11.63
N SER A 235 19.31 -9.92 -10.39
CA SER A 235 20.10 -10.47 -9.28
C SER A 235 19.41 -10.11 -7.96
N ALA A 236 19.36 -11.08 -7.04
CA ALA A 236 18.88 -10.85 -5.68
C ALA A 236 19.89 -11.44 -4.69
N TYR A 237 19.55 -12.54 -3.99
CA TYR A 237 20.50 -13.20 -3.10
C TYR A 237 21.75 -13.67 -3.85
N ARG A 238 22.91 -13.52 -3.22
CA ARG A 238 24.18 -14.04 -3.70
C ARG A 238 24.89 -14.81 -2.59
N THR A 239 25.39 -16.00 -2.90
CA THR A 239 26.33 -16.67 -2.01
C THR A 239 27.65 -15.89 -1.94
N PRO A 240 28.46 -16.03 -0.88
CA PRO A 240 29.79 -15.40 -0.81
C PRO A 240 30.66 -15.74 -2.00
N GLU A 241 30.65 -17.00 -2.44
CA GLU A 241 31.40 -17.53 -3.58
C GLU A 241 30.96 -16.85 -4.89
N TYR A 242 29.66 -16.78 -5.12
CA TYR A 242 29.12 -16.12 -6.32
C TYR A 242 29.39 -14.63 -6.31
N ASN A 243 29.24 -13.97 -5.15
CA ASN A 243 29.52 -12.54 -5.01
C ASN A 243 31.00 -12.25 -5.34
N THR A 244 31.94 -13.11 -4.92
CA THR A 244 33.36 -13.01 -5.27
C THR A 244 33.57 -13.19 -6.77
N LYS A 245 32.93 -14.21 -7.37
CA LYS A 245 32.99 -14.50 -8.81
C LYS A 245 32.55 -13.31 -9.66
N VAL A 246 31.51 -12.60 -9.25
CA VAL A 246 30.99 -11.40 -9.97
C VAL A 246 31.66 -10.10 -9.53
N LYS A 247 32.74 -10.17 -8.75
CA LYS A 247 33.49 -9.02 -8.22
C LYS A 247 32.59 -8.03 -7.46
N GLY A 248 31.59 -8.56 -6.74
CA GLY A 248 30.70 -7.78 -5.89
C GLY A 248 31.43 -7.17 -4.68
N ALA A 249 30.86 -6.11 -4.11
CA ALA A 249 31.39 -5.49 -2.90
C ALA A 249 31.45 -6.49 -1.73
N LYS A 250 32.48 -6.45 -0.90
CA LYS A 250 32.63 -7.34 0.27
C LYS A 250 31.45 -7.24 1.25
N ALA A 251 30.93 -6.02 1.47
CA ALA A 251 29.74 -5.76 2.30
C ALA A 251 28.51 -5.51 1.40
N SER A 252 28.21 -6.45 0.50
CA SER A 252 27.08 -6.33 -0.42
C SER A 252 25.78 -6.73 0.25
N TYR A 253 24.73 -5.92 0.12
CA TYR A 253 23.39 -6.26 0.59
C TYR A 253 22.77 -7.46 -0.15
N HIS A 254 23.31 -7.85 -1.29
CA HIS A 254 22.94 -9.11 -1.96
C HIS A 254 23.30 -10.35 -1.12
N LEU A 255 24.40 -10.31 -0.34
CA LEU A 255 24.78 -11.39 0.56
C LEU A 255 23.78 -11.63 1.68
N GLU A 256 23.03 -10.58 2.05
CA GLU A 256 22.04 -10.58 3.11
C GLU A 256 20.60 -10.78 2.61
N GLY A 257 20.39 -10.94 1.29
CA GLY A 257 19.03 -10.99 0.70
C GLY A 257 18.27 -9.66 0.73
N ARG A 258 18.97 -8.54 0.88
CA ARG A 258 18.43 -7.18 1.07
C ARG A 258 18.56 -6.29 -0.16
N ALA A 259 19.09 -6.80 -1.28
CA ALA A 259 19.30 -6.05 -2.50
C ALA A 259 18.76 -6.77 -3.73
N PHE A 260 18.27 -5.97 -4.68
CA PHE A 260 17.62 -6.44 -5.89
C PHE A 260 18.05 -5.59 -7.08
N ASP A 261 18.58 -6.24 -8.11
CA ASP A 261 18.87 -5.62 -9.40
C ASP A 261 17.68 -5.89 -10.33
N ILE A 262 16.92 -4.84 -10.68
CA ILE A 262 15.63 -4.98 -11.36
C ILE A 262 15.60 -4.30 -12.72
N VAL A 263 14.83 -4.88 -13.63
CA VAL A 263 14.45 -4.30 -14.92
C VAL A 263 12.94 -4.30 -15.02
N VAL A 264 12.34 -3.16 -15.38
CA VAL A 264 10.92 -3.05 -15.67
C VAL A 264 10.74 -3.03 -17.18
N LYS A 265 9.96 -3.97 -17.72
CA LYS A 265 9.76 -4.09 -19.16
C LYS A 265 9.12 -2.82 -19.75
N GLY A 266 9.76 -2.27 -20.78
CA GLY A 266 9.24 -1.08 -21.49
C GLY A 266 9.55 0.25 -20.81
N HIS A 267 10.27 0.25 -19.67
CA HIS A 267 10.63 1.48 -18.94
C HIS A 267 12.13 1.63 -18.77
N THR A 268 12.58 2.87 -18.80
CA THR A 268 13.99 3.20 -18.63
C THR A 268 14.43 3.07 -17.17
N PRO A 269 15.72 2.74 -16.90
CA PRO A 269 16.25 2.77 -15.54
C PRO A 269 16.09 4.12 -14.84
N GLN A 270 16.03 5.22 -15.59
CA GLN A 270 15.80 6.55 -15.04
C GLN A 270 14.39 6.71 -14.47
N GLU A 271 13.35 6.26 -15.19
CA GLU A 271 11.96 6.29 -14.73
C GLU A 271 11.79 5.41 -13.49
N VAL A 272 12.34 4.20 -13.53
CA VAL A 272 12.28 3.25 -12.41
C VAL A 272 12.99 3.81 -11.17
N ALA A 273 14.18 4.37 -11.31
CA ALA A 273 14.92 4.96 -10.18
C ALA A 273 14.17 6.17 -9.57
N ARG A 274 13.59 7.01 -10.42
CA ARG A 274 12.77 8.16 -9.98
C ARG A 274 11.56 7.71 -9.18
N TYR A 275 10.83 6.71 -9.66
CA TYR A 275 9.70 6.18 -8.93
C TYR A 275 10.12 5.46 -7.63
N ALA A 276 11.18 4.66 -7.66
CA ALA A 276 11.74 4.04 -6.46
C ALA A 276 12.11 5.07 -5.37
N GLN A 277 12.61 6.23 -5.78
CA GLN A 277 12.88 7.34 -4.87
C GLN A 277 11.59 7.87 -4.20
N THR A 278 10.48 8.01 -4.93
CA THR A 278 9.18 8.46 -4.36
C THR A 278 8.62 7.46 -3.34
N LEU A 279 8.96 6.19 -3.45
CA LEU A 279 8.61 5.14 -2.48
C LEU A 279 9.45 5.19 -1.19
N GLY A 280 10.39 6.14 -1.07
CA GLY A 280 11.28 6.26 0.09
C GLY A 280 12.36 5.17 0.14
N ILE A 281 12.67 4.51 -0.98
CA ILE A 281 13.79 3.57 -1.07
C ILE A 281 15.09 4.35 -0.88
N ARG A 282 15.88 3.95 0.12
CA ARG A 282 17.10 4.66 0.51
C ARG A 282 18.33 4.20 -0.27
N GLY A 283 18.39 2.93 -0.66
CA GLY A 283 19.45 2.41 -1.50
C GLY A 283 19.00 2.33 -2.96
N ILE A 284 19.52 3.22 -3.82
CA ILE A 284 19.22 3.22 -5.26
C ILE A 284 20.49 3.50 -6.04
N ILE A 285 20.84 2.59 -6.97
CA ILE A 285 21.91 2.85 -7.93
C ILE A 285 21.34 2.63 -9.33
N ARG A 286 21.29 3.68 -10.13
CA ARG A 286 20.86 3.60 -11.52
C ARG A 286 22.02 3.19 -12.41
N TYR A 287 21.94 2.02 -13.00
CA TYR A 287 22.81 1.54 -14.08
C TYR A 287 22.18 1.84 -15.45
N ASN A 288 22.96 1.64 -16.53
CA ASN A 288 22.46 1.88 -17.89
C ASN A 288 21.35 0.89 -18.31
N GLY A 289 21.38 -0.35 -17.82
CA GLY A 289 20.44 -1.41 -18.20
C GLY A 289 19.51 -1.88 -17.08
N PHE A 290 19.69 -1.42 -15.84
CA PHE A 290 18.89 -1.87 -14.70
C PHE A 290 18.99 -0.88 -13.54
N VAL A 291 18.19 -1.09 -12.52
CA VAL A 291 18.25 -0.34 -11.25
C VAL A 291 18.53 -1.30 -10.11
N HIS A 292 19.56 -1.00 -9.33
CA HIS A 292 19.78 -1.61 -8.04
C HIS A 292 18.97 -0.89 -6.98
N VAL A 293 18.21 -1.65 -6.19
CA VAL A 293 17.49 -1.16 -5.01
C VAL A 293 17.79 -2.03 -3.80
N ASP A 294 17.90 -1.41 -2.61
CA ASP A 294 18.15 -2.16 -1.38
C ASP A 294 17.50 -1.52 -0.15
N SER A 295 17.39 -2.29 0.93
CA SER A 295 16.76 -1.91 2.20
C SER A 295 17.73 -1.33 3.22
N ARG A 296 18.75 -0.55 2.79
CA ARG A 296 19.67 0.12 3.72
C ARG A 296 19.01 1.21 4.55
N GLU A 297 19.62 1.50 5.71
CA GLU A 297 19.12 2.54 6.62
C GLU A 297 19.47 3.96 6.17
N LYS A 298 20.70 4.16 5.67
CA LYS A 298 21.19 5.47 5.25
C LYS A 298 21.00 5.68 3.76
N THR A 299 20.49 6.83 3.37
CA THR A 299 20.29 7.16 1.95
C THR A 299 21.59 7.12 1.16
N TYR A 300 21.57 6.35 0.08
CA TYR A 300 22.62 6.24 -0.91
C TYR A 300 22.01 6.16 -2.31
N TRP A 301 21.90 7.30 -2.96
CA TRP A 301 21.46 7.40 -4.33
C TRP A 301 22.64 7.66 -5.24
N ALA A 302 22.80 6.88 -6.28
CA ALA A 302 23.91 6.98 -7.20
C ALA A 302 23.51 6.62 -8.63
N ARG A 303 24.30 7.09 -9.60
CA ARG A 303 24.25 6.65 -10.99
C ARG A 303 25.55 5.99 -11.36
N ASP A 304 25.50 5.02 -12.25
CA ASP A 304 26.71 4.46 -12.86
C ASP A 304 27.35 5.48 -13.81
N ASN A 305 28.66 5.57 -13.73
CA ASN A 305 29.48 6.37 -14.62
C ASN A 305 30.72 5.53 -15.02
N GLY A 306 30.54 4.69 -16.04
CA GLY A 306 31.61 3.82 -16.55
C GLY A 306 32.11 2.80 -15.52
N GLY A 307 31.21 2.15 -14.78
CA GLY A 307 31.51 1.13 -13.77
C GLY A 307 31.79 1.70 -12.37
N LYS A 308 31.69 3.01 -12.16
CA LYS A 308 31.80 3.67 -10.85
C LYS A 308 30.47 4.32 -10.45
N ALA A 309 30.00 4.01 -9.24
CA ALA A 309 28.80 4.64 -8.71
C ALA A 309 29.13 6.07 -8.23
N VAL A 310 28.50 7.08 -8.84
CA VAL A 310 28.64 8.48 -8.48
C VAL A 310 27.36 8.93 -7.76
N ARG A 311 27.50 9.47 -6.56
CA ARG A 311 26.38 9.97 -5.76
C ARG A 311 25.60 11.06 -6.46
N VAL A 312 24.27 11.02 -6.30
CA VAL A 312 23.33 12.05 -6.79
C VAL A 312 22.43 12.51 -5.65
N LYS A 313 21.86 13.72 -5.80
CA LYS A 313 20.86 14.23 -4.83
C LYS A 313 19.44 13.72 -5.12
N GLY A 314 19.21 13.20 -6.34
CA GLY A 314 17.93 12.63 -6.79
C GLY A 314 18.04 12.15 -8.25
N PHE A 315 16.95 11.51 -8.74
CA PHE A 315 16.84 10.96 -10.10
C PHE A 315 15.83 11.74 -10.94
#